data_0b49d42d31e67f4f9eb3961ea40404a0
#
_entry.id   0b49d42d31e67f4f9eb3961ea40404a0
#
_cell.length_a   1.000
_cell.length_b   1.000
_cell.length_c   1.000
_cell.angle_alpha   90.00
_cell.angle_beta   90.00
_cell.angle_gamma   90.00
#
_symmetry.space_group_name_H-M   'P 1'
#
loop_
_entity.id
_entity.type
_entity.pdbx_description
1 polymer ?
#
loop_
_entity_poly.entity_id
_entity_poly.type
_entity_poly.pdbx_seq_one_letter_code
_entity_poly.pdbx_strand_id
1 'polypeptide(L)'
;RVRSDLLEKSEKEGVKVLLQDRGPHGEFAWKVLSEVLCYAASLLPDVTSNPADIDDAMKLGYNWIKGPFELLDNIGHEYFIERLTEEGRLVPAFLLINLENNFYNASVEGLQVLQETGIYAPITRSNDVLRLSELKQTLKAENSNAVASWYEYKESAVVEFHSKANALDSGSLDILSDAVYEAEKRGLRGVVVHNDSQHFSCGVSLWSVRECFEINDYQKLDDFLKHFQNTMLQMRDSSLPVVSVPVGMSIGGGFEVVLHTDQVIANTNSVMGLVESSVGLIPAGGGCKEVLYRWNEKLGDSRQAAWNAFMNIGLGKLANSPLEAEKLAFTRPTDSFHVNRDHMLGIALSSLSEVTKIPQREPLRLTGKTHFEEMKLWLSKNLEKGLLTPHDQTVGIEVARIVT
;
A
#
# COMPACT_ATOMS: atom_id res chain seq x y z
N ARG A 1 -13.44 -16.28 14.24
CA ARG A 1 -13.28 -14.99 14.94
C ARG A 1 -14.65 -14.51 15.34
N VAL A 2 -14.87 -14.27 16.62
CA VAL A 2 -16.07 -13.56 17.07
C VAL A 2 -15.88 -12.10 16.65
N ARG A 3 -16.74 -11.57 15.79
CA ARG A 3 -16.78 -10.14 15.48
C ARG A 3 -17.28 -9.40 16.71
N SER A 4 -16.63 -8.29 17.03
CA SER A 4 -17.07 -7.41 18.11
C SER A 4 -17.55 -6.11 17.49
N ASP A 5 -18.83 -5.78 17.71
CA ASP A 5 -19.46 -4.54 17.21
C ASP A 5 -18.68 -3.30 17.65
N LEU A 6 -18.11 -3.35 18.88
CA LEU A 6 -17.27 -2.27 19.40
C LEU A 6 -15.99 -2.07 18.57
N LEU A 7 -15.33 -3.17 18.17
CA LEU A 7 -14.14 -3.06 17.34
C LEU A 7 -14.48 -2.56 15.93
N GLU A 8 -15.58 -3.02 15.34
CA GLU A 8 -16.04 -2.52 14.04
C GLU A 8 -16.41 -1.03 14.11
N LYS A 9 -17.02 -0.59 15.20
CA LYS A 9 -17.32 0.81 15.45
C LYS A 9 -16.04 1.64 15.62
N SER A 10 -15.07 1.14 16.39
CA SER A 10 -13.76 1.80 16.58
C SER A 10 -12.96 1.90 15.27
N GLU A 11 -13.05 0.90 14.39
CA GLU A 11 -12.43 0.98 13.06
C GLU A 11 -13.00 2.12 12.20
N LYS A 12 -14.29 2.44 12.37
CA LYS A 12 -14.98 3.50 11.59
C LYS A 12 -14.87 4.89 12.23
N GLU A 13 -15.01 4.96 13.53
CA GLU A 13 -15.17 6.22 14.28
C GLU A 13 -13.90 6.61 15.08
N GLY A 14 -12.89 5.74 15.06
CA GLY A 14 -11.60 6.00 15.72
C GLY A 14 -11.46 5.36 17.10
N VAL A 15 -10.21 5.36 17.60
CA VAL A 15 -9.82 4.70 18.87
C VAL A 15 -10.54 5.27 20.09
N LYS A 16 -10.98 6.51 20.06
CA LYS A 16 -11.72 7.17 21.15
C LYS A 16 -12.95 6.36 21.57
N VAL A 17 -13.70 5.83 20.61
CA VAL A 17 -14.91 5.02 20.87
C VAL A 17 -14.58 3.76 21.67
N LEU A 18 -13.46 3.11 21.34
CA LEU A 18 -13.00 1.94 22.09
C LEU A 18 -12.62 2.30 23.53
N LEU A 19 -11.92 3.42 23.71
CA LEU A 19 -11.50 3.87 25.03
C LEU A 19 -12.64 4.41 25.91
N GLN A 20 -13.72 4.88 25.31
CA GLN A 20 -14.92 5.31 26.03
C GLN A 20 -15.79 4.14 26.53
N ASP A 21 -15.63 2.94 25.94
CA ASP A 21 -16.31 1.76 26.43
C ASP A 21 -15.80 1.36 27.83
N ARG A 22 -16.73 1.18 28.77
CA ARG A 22 -16.43 0.75 30.14
C ARG A 22 -16.56 -0.77 30.31
N GLY A 23 -16.78 -1.50 29.23
CA GLY A 23 -16.75 -2.95 29.23
C GLY A 23 -15.32 -3.52 29.22
N PRO A 24 -15.17 -4.86 29.31
CA PRO A 24 -13.85 -5.49 29.44
C PRO A 24 -12.86 -5.15 28.33
N HIS A 25 -13.35 -4.95 27.10
CA HIS A 25 -12.50 -4.63 25.96
C HIS A 25 -11.99 -3.18 26.02
N GLY A 26 -12.87 -2.24 26.33
CA GLY A 26 -12.49 -0.83 26.48
C GLY A 26 -11.58 -0.60 27.68
N GLU A 27 -11.87 -1.25 28.81
CA GLU A 27 -11.02 -1.16 29.99
C GLU A 27 -9.62 -1.76 29.77
N PHE A 28 -9.52 -2.87 29.03
CA PHE A 28 -8.23 -3.43 28.64
C PHE A 28 -7.45 -2.46 27.73
N ALA A 29 -8.10 -1.96 26.69
CA ALA A 29 -7.49 -1.01 25.74
C ALA A 29 -7.04 0.27 26.46
N TRP A 30 -7.88 0.80 27.36
CA TRP A 30 -7.53 1.97 28.19
C TRP A 30 -6.29 1.73 29.04
N LYS A 31 -6.23 0.62 29.79
CA LYS A 31 -5.08 0.30 30.63
C LYS A 31 -3.78 0.27 29.84
N VAL A 32 -3.80 -0.41 28.67
CA VAL A 32 -2.59 -0.52 27.85
C VAL A 32 -2.20 0.82 27.24
N LEU A 33 -3.13 1.48 26.56
CA LEU A 33 -2.82 2.72 25.84
C LEU A 33 -2.51 3.87 26.78
N SER A 34 -3.25 4.03 27.90
CA SER A 34 -2.99 5.11 28.83
C SER A 34 -1.59 5.02 29.48
N GLU A 35 -1.11 3.82 29.78
CA GLU A 35 0.27 3.64 30.28
C GLU A 35 1.31 4.06 29.24
N VAL A 36 1.15 3.60 27.99
CA VAL A 36 2.09 3.92 26.91
C VAL A 36 2.09 5.42 26.63
N LEU A 37 0.90 6.04 26.54
CA LEU A 37 0.77 7.47 26.23
C LEU A 37 1.27 8.36 27.39
N CYS A 38 1.02 7.99 28.63
CA CYS A 38 1.59 8.67 29.79
C CYS A 38 3.12 8.54 29.83
N TYR A 39 3.65 7.35 29.54
CA TYR A 39 5.10 7.15 29.47
C TYR A 39 5.71 8.00 28.36
N ALA A 40 5.14 8.00 27.16
CA ALA A 40 5.60 8.84 26.05
C ALA A 40 5.61 10.34 26.43
N ALA A 41 4.54 10.83 27.05
CA ALA A 41 4.46 12.22 27.51
C ALA A 41 5.46 12.55 28.63
N SER A 42 5.81 11.57 29.48
CA SER A 42 6.79 11.75 30.57
C SER A 42 8.25 11.82 30.08
N LEU A 43 8.52 11.45 28.81
CA LEU A 43 9.86 11.58 28.23
C LEU A 43 10.20 13.01 27.82
N LEU A 44 9.22 13.91 27.86
CA LEU A 44 9.42 15.33 27.59
C LEU A 44 9.62 16.10 28.90
N PRO A 45 10.63 17.00 28.99
CA PRO A 45 11.63 17.31 27.96
C PRO A 45 12.93 16.48 28.05
N ASP A 46 13.02 15.50 28.95
CA ASP A 46 14.29 14.86 29.34
C ASP A 46 14.97 14.12 28.16
N VAL A 47 14.20 13.51 27.27
CA VAL A 47 14.72 12.76 26.11
C VAL A 47 14.72 13.63 24.86
N THR A 48 13.65 14.39 24.64
CA THR A 48 13.52 15.36 23.55
C THR A 48 12.54 16.46 24.00
N SER A 49 12.69 17.66 23.45
CA SER A 49 11.70 18.73 23.60
C SER A 49 10.60 18.70 22.53
N ASN A 50 10.71 17.79 21.53
CA ASN A 50 9.86 17.74 20.38
C ASN A 50 9.00 16.45 20.35
N PRO A 51 7.68 16.50 20.58
CA PRO A 51 6.79 15.34 20.53
C PRO A 51 6.87 14.53 19.24
N ALA A 52 7.14 15.19 18.11
CA ALA A 52 7.25 14.53 16.82
C ALA A 52 8.39 13.51 16.73
N ASP A 53 9.47 13.69 17.51
CA ASP A 53 10.57 12.73 17.55
C ASP A 53 10.15 11.41 18.21
N ILE A 54 9.30 11.48 19.24
CA ILE A 54 8.75 10.28 19.90
C ILE A 54 7.77 9.56 18.97
N ASP A 55 6.90 10.32 18.30
CA ASP A 55 5.95 9.77 17.33
C ASP A 55 6.69 9.09 16.18
N ASP A 56 7.73 9.71 15.65
CA ASP A 56 8.55 9.13 14.59
C ASP A 56 9.31 7.89 15.05
N ALA A 57 9.84 7.90 16.27
CA ALA A 57 10.50 6.72 16.83
C ALA A 57 9.55 5.51 16.92
N MET A 58 8.29 5.73 17.31
CA MET A 58 7.29 4.66 17.35
C MET A 58 6.84 4.22 15.96
N LYS A 59 6.66 5.16 15.03
CA LYS A 59 6.29 4.84 13.64
C LYS A 59 7.40 4.11 12.89
N LEU A 60 8.63 4.57 12.99
CA LEU A 60 9.77 4.00 12.26
C LEU A 60 10.37 2.76 12.95
N GLY A 61 10.41 2.75 14.28
CA GLY A 61 11.01 1.66 15.03
C GLY A 61 10.08 0.48 15.29
N TYR A 62 8.78 0.74 15.49
CA TYR A 62 7.79 -0.26 15.89
C TYR A 62 6.64 -0.41 14.88
N ASN A 63 6.74 0.25 13.74
CA ASN A 63 5.74 0.20 12.67
C ASN A 63 4.32 0.61 13.11
N TRP A 64 4.22 1.56 14.02
CA TRP A 64 2.94 2.14 14.40
C TRP A 64 2.39 2.99 13.25
N ILE A 65 1.07 2.98 13.07
CA ILE A 65 0.39 3.83 12.07
C ILE A 65 0.37 5.29 12.54
N LYS A 66 0.15 5.50 13.84
CA LYS A 66 0.14 6.82 14.49
C LYS A 66 1.04 6.76 15.72
N GLY A 67 1.81 7.82 15.95
CA GLY A 67 2.59 7.97 17.14
C GLY A 67 1.75 8.31 18.39
N PRO A 68 2.34 8.29 19.57
CA PRO A 68 1.65 8.57 20.84
C PRO A 68 0.89 9.91 20.87
N PHE A 69 1.51 10.98 20.39
CA PHE A 69 0.87 12.32 20.40
C PHE A 69 -0.18 12.47 19.32
N GLU A 70 0.01 11.86 18.15
CA GLU A 70 -1.04 11.74 17.13
C GLU A 70 -2.25 10.93 17.65
N LEU A 71 -2.03 9.92 18.48
CA LEU A 71 -3.10 9.16 19.14
C LEU A 71 -3.81 10.00 20.21
N LEU A 72 -3.07 10.77 21.02
CA LEU A 72 -3.66 11.69 21.99
C LEU A 72 -4.56 12.72 21.32
N ASP A 73 -4.17 13.29 20.18
CA ASP A 73 -5.01 14.19 19.38
C ASP A 73 -6.31 13.51 18.93
N ASN A 74 -6.24 12.23 18.54
CA ASN A 74 -7.45 11.46 18.13
C ASN A 74 -8.35 11.07 19.31
N ILE A 75 -7.79 10.86 20.48
CA ILE A 75 -8.54 10.54 21.71
C ILE A 75 -9.20 11.79 22.27
N GLY A 76 -8.50 12.92 22.19
CA GLY A 76 -8.83 14.20 22.78
C GLY A 76 -8.24 14.36 24.17
N HIS A 77 -7.48 15.43 24.35
CA HIS A 77 -6.69 15.70 25.56
C HIS A 77 -7.55 15.79 26.82
N GLU A 78 -8.64 16.58 26.76
CA GLU A 78 -9.54 16.78 27.87
C GLU A 78 -10.05 15.45 28.41
N TYR A 79 -10.65 14.61 27.55
CA TYR A 79 -11.12 13.29 27.95
C TYR A 79 -10.03 12.40 28.55
N PHE A 80 -8.83 12.42 27.97
CA PHE A 80 -7.71 11.60 28.45
C PHE A 80 -7.27 12.00 29.86
N ILE A 81 -7.12 13.29 30.11
CA ILE A 81 -6.71 13.87 31.38
C ILE A 81 -7.79 13.70 32.45
N GLU A 82 -9.07 13.96 32.10
CA GLU A 82 -10.20 13.75 33.00
C GLU A 82 -10.23 12.30 33.51
N ARG A 83 -10.12 11.33 32.61
CA ARG A 83 -10.17 9.93 32.98
C ARG A 83 -8.97 9.50 33.86
N LEU A 84 -7.77 9.99 33.58
CA LEU A 84 -6.60 9.75 34.47
C LEU A 84 -6.85 10.32 35.85
N THR A 85 -7.43 11.53 35.93
CA THR A 85 -7.73 12.21 37.20
C THR A 85 -8.82 11.48 37.99
N GLU A 86 -9.88 11.02 37.34
CA GLU A 86 -10.92 10.16 37.93
C GLU A 86 -10.34 8.89 38.55
N GLU A 87 -9.33 8.30 37.90
CA GLU A 87 -8.63 7.10 38.37
C GLU A 87 -7.57 7.40 39.44
N GLY A 88 -7.37 8.68 39.85
CA GLY A 88 -6.35 9.10 40.81
C GLY A 88 -4.91 8.89 40.31
N ARG A 89 -4.70 8.85 38.98
CA ARG A 89 -3.40 8.67 38.37
C ARG A 89 -2.69 10.00 38.16
N LEU A 90 -1.36 9.97 38.17
CA LEU A 90 -0.56 11.14 37.86
C LEU A 90 -0.68 11.50 36.37
N VAL A 91 -1.02 12.77 36.10
CA VAL A 91 -1.03 13.32 34.75
C VAL A 91 0.36 13.87 34.42
N PRO A 92 1.03 13.42 33.35
CA PRO A 92 2.32 13.97 32.92
C PRO A 92 2.23 15.47 32.68
N ALA A 93 3.23 16.24 33.12
CA ALA A 93 3.24 17.70 33.08
C ALA A 93 3.04 18.25 31.65
N PHE A 94 3.63 17.59 30.66
CA PHE A 94 3.51 18.00 29.26
C PHE A 94 2.05 18.00 28.76
N LEU A 95 1.21 17.08 29.22
CA LEU A 95 -0.20 17.02 28.84
C LEU A 95 -1.03 18.20 29.38
N LEU A 96 -0.50 18.89 30.40
CA LEU A 96 -1.19 20.04 31.03
C LEU A 96 -0.85 21.38 30.37
N ILE A 97 0.08 21.42 29.42
CA ILE A 97 0.58 22.66 28.84
C ILE A 97 -0.49 23.36 27.98
N ASN A 98 -1.27 22.60 27.23
CA ASN A 98 -2.32 23.16 26.37
C ASN A 98 -3.50 22.19 26.24
N LEU A 99 -4.50 22.39 27.08
CA LEU A 99 -5.67 21.49 27.18
C LEU A 99 -6.68 21.66 26.05
N GLU A 100 -6.72 22.83 25.42
CA GLU A 100 -7.76 23.19 24.44
C GLU A 100 -7.38 22.85 22.99
N ASN A 101 -6.11 22.58 22.72
CA ASN A 101 -5.60 22.40 21.36
C ASN A 101 -4.86 21.07 21.18
N ASN A 102 -4.82 20.60 19.94
CA ASN A 102 -4.07 19.41 19.55
C ASN A 102 -2.56 19.61 19.70
N PHE A 103 -1.81 18.50 19.78
CA PHE A 103 -0.33 18.53 19.72
C PHE A 103 0.16 18.92 18.32
N TYR A 104 -0.59 18.53 17.28
CA TYR A 104 -0.28 18.88 15.90
C TYR A 104 -1.27 19.91 15.38
N ASN A 105 -0.74 20.93 14.71
CA ASN A 105 -1.52 22.00 14.07
C ASN A 105 -1.07 22.19 12.62
N ALA A 106 -2.02 22.22 11.69
CA ALA A 106 -1.76 22.56 10.30
C ALA A 106 -1.77 24.08 10.11
N SER A 107 -0.71 24.65 9.55
CA SER A 107 -0.60 26.06 9.22
C SER A 107 -0.34 26.23 7.72
N VAL A 108 -0.40 27.48 7.22
CA VAL A 108 -0.01 27.82 5.84
C VAL A 108 1.47 27.51 5.54
N GLU A 109 2.29 27.45 6.58
CA GLU A 109 3.73 27.17 6.47
C GLU A 109 4.04 25.66 6.59
N GLY A 110 3.03 24.82 6.84
CA GLY A 110 3.16 23.39 7.03
C GLY A 110 2.67 22.91 8.40
N LEU A 111 3.02 21.66 8.72
CA LEU A 111 2.67 21.03 9.98
C LEU A 111 3.55 21.56 11.11
N GLN A 112 2.90 21.96 12.21
CA GLN A 112 3.53 22.44 13.43
C GLN A 112 3.24 21.48 14.58
N VAL A 113 4.12 21.43 15.58
CA VAL A 113 3.95 20.64 16.79
C VAL A 113 4.10 21.51 18.02
N LEU A 114 3.27 21.25 19.03
CA LEU A 114 3.30 21.94 20.32
C LEU A 114 4.61 21.63 21.06
N GLN A 115 5.29 22.68 21.49
CA GLN A 115 6.52 22.58 22.29
C GLN A 115 6.21 22.69 23.78
N GLU A 116 7.18 22.33 24.62
CA GLU A 116 7.11 22.49 26.08
C GLU A 116 6.76 23.93 26.52
N THR A 117 7.13 24.91 25.75
CA THR A 117 6.82 26.33 26.00
C THR A 117 5.34 26.69 25.83
N GLY A 118 4.51 25.76 25.35
CA GLY A 118 3.12 26.04 24.98
C GLY A 118 2.96 26.71 23.61
N ILE A 119 4.04 26.84 22.85
CA ILE A 119 4.06 27.50 21.53
C ILE A 119 4.22 26.43 20.45
N TYR A 120 3.53 26.60 19.32
CA TYR A 120 3.73 25.74 18.16
C TYR A 120 5.00 26.11 17.39
N ALA A 121 5.79 25.10 17.04
CA ALA A 121 6.96 25.24 16.20
C ALA A 121 6.82 24.39 14.94
N PRO A 122 7.31 24.85 13.78
CA PRO A 122 7.33 24.04 12.56
C PRO A 122 8.09 22.72 12.78
N ILE A 123 7.56 21.63 12.25
CA ILE A 123 8.29 20.35 12.24
C ILE A 123 9.40 20.46 11.20
N THR A 124 10.65 20.47 11.68
CA THR A 124 11.81 20.51 10.81
C THR A 124 12.18 19.09 10.40
N ARG A 125 12.14 18.83 9.11
CA ARG A 125 12.58 17.56 8.51
C ARG A 125 13.93 17.74 7.82
N SER A 126 14.72 16.66 7.75
CA SER A 126 15.84 16.61 6.81
C SER A 126 15.32 16.81 5.37
N ASN A 127 16.09 17.45 4.52
CA ASN A 127 15.70 17.72 3.13
C ASN A 127 15.34 16.45 2.32
N ASP A 128 15.82 15.30 2.77
CA ASP A 128 15.58 14.02 2.12
C ASP A 128 14.24 13.36 2.56
N VAL A 129 13.64 13.86 3.65
CA VAL A 129 12.35 13.36 4.16
C VAL A 129 11.21 14.07 3.49
N LEU A 130 10.34 13.29 2.83
CA LEU A 130 9.14 13.80 2.19
C LEU A 130 7.97 12.84 2.45
N ARG A 131 6.98 13.29 3.22
CA ARG A 131 5.79 12.53 3.55
C ARG A 131 4.57 13.11 2.87
N LEU A 132 3.84 12.31 2.11
CA LEU A 132 2.60 12.72 1.45
C LEU A 132 1.54 13.15 2.48
N SER A 133 1.48 12.48 3.62
CA SER A 133 0.58 12.81 4.74
C SER A 133 0.80 14.21 5.30
N GLU A 134 2.04 14.72 5.28
CA GLU A 134 2.37 16.10 5.67
C GLU A 134 2.04 17.09 4.53
N LEU A 135 2.38 16.74 3.29
CA LEU A 135 2.08 17.56 2.12
C LEU A 135 0.57 17.81 1.95
N LYS A 136 -0.26 16.83 2.21
CA LYS A 136 -1.73 16.93 2.12
C LYS A 136 -2.34 17.96 3.05
N GLN A 137 -1.63 18.44 4.05
CA GLN A 137 -2.11 19.53 4.92
C GLN A 137 -2.19 20.87 4.15
N THR A 138 -1.35 21.02 3.12
CA THR A 138 -1.28 22.25 2.32
C THR A 138 -1.66 22.05 0.85
N LEU A 139 -1.55 20.83 0.33
CA LEU A 139 -1.93 20.49 -1.03
C LEU A 139 -3.41 20.13 -1.12
N LYS A 140 -4.07 20.65 -2.14
CA LYS A 140 -5.41 20.20 -2.54
C LYS A 140 -5.31 19.07 -3.52
N ALA A 141 -6.13 18.04 -3.36
CA ALA A 141 -6.26 16.99 -4.35
C ALA A 141 -6.79 17.57 -5.66
N GLU A 142 -6.20 17.18 -6.78
CA GLU A 142 -6.69 17.49 -8.12
C GLU A 142 -7.96 16.71 -8.44
N ASN A 143 -7.96 15.42 -8.03
CA ASN A 143 -9.14 14.58 -8.05
C ASN A 143 -9.12 13.61 -6.86
N SER A 144 -10.29 13.31 -6.30
CA SER A 144 -10.42 12.48 -5.10
C SER A 144 -11.78 11.82 -5.02
N ASN A 145 -11.80 10.61 -4.53
CA ASN A 145 -13.01 9.89 -4.15
C ASN A 145 -12.83 9.19 -2.80
N ALA A 146 -13.73 8.29 -2.43
CA ALA A 146 -13.69 7.61 -1.13
C ALA A 146 -12.49 6.67 -0.94
N VAL A 147 -11.77 6.27 -2.00
CA VAL A 147 -10.78 5.20 -1.98
C VAL A 147 -9.42 5.56 -2.55
N ALA A 148 -9.32 6.67 -3.30
CA ALA A 148 -8.09 7.16 -3.89
C ALA A 148 -8.11 8.67 -4.10
N SER A 149 -6.94 9.26 -4.25
CA SER A 149 -6.74 10.67 -4.59
C SER A 149 -5.47 10.84 -5.41
N TRP A 150 -5.41 11.91 -6.21
CA TRP A 150 -4.12 12.31 -6.75
C TRP A 150 -3.88 13.82 -6.57
N TYR A 151 -2.61 14.18 -6.47
CA TYR A 151 -2.12 15.51 -6.16
C TYR A 151 -1.06 15.93 -7.18
N GLU A 152 -1.04 17.20 -7.56
CA GLU A 152 0.09 17.75 -8.30
C GLU A 152 1.13 18.27 -7.31
N TYR A 153 2.36 17.77 -7.42
CA TYR A 153 3.49 18.23 -6.61
C TYR A 153 4.78 18.24 -7.43
N LYS A 154 5.47 19.38 -7.47
CA LYS A 154 6.71 19.57 -8.27
C LYS A 154 6.55 19.10 -9.71
N GLU A 155 5.49 19.57 -10.37
CA GLU A 155 5.16 19.25 -11.77
C GLU A 155 5.01 17.73 -12.02
N SER A 156 4.57 16.99 -11.04
CA SER A 156 4.38 15.53 -11.11
C SER A 156 3.05 15.15 -10.48
N ALA A 157 2.39 14.13 -11.00
CA ALA A 157 1.19 13.57 -10.39
C ALA A 157 1.58 12.54 -9.33
N VAL A 158 1.07 12.68 -8.12
CA VAL A 158 1.24 11.72 -7.02
C VAL A 158 -0.10 11.08 -6.72
N VAL A 159 -0.22 9.78 -6.92
CA VAL A 159 -1.45 9.00 -6.69
C VAL A 159 -1.33 8.24 -5.38
N GLU A 160 -2.37 8.34 -4.55
CA GLU A 160 -2.51 7.64 -3.27
C GLU A 160 -3.78 6.79 -3.25
N PHE A 161 -3.66 5.54 -2.83
CA PHE A 161 -4.79 4.72 -2.43
C PHE A 161 -4.99 4.84 -0.92
N HIS A 162 -6.25 5.00 -0.47
CA HIS A 162 -6.58 5.16 0.96
C HIS A 162 -7.84 4.39 1.39
N SER A 163 -8.21 3.38 0.62
CA SER A 163 -9.19 2.37 1.02
C SER A 163 -8.66 1.48 2.15
N LYS A 164 -9.51 0.65 2.77
CA LYS A 164 -9.05 -0.33 3.78
C LYS A 164 -8.00 -1.26 3.16
N ALA A 165 -6.79 -1.28 3.75
CA ALA A 165 -5.61 -2.01 3.24
C ALA A 165 -5.21 -1.62 1.80
N ASN A 166 -5.62 -0.45 1.35
CA ASN A 166 -5.43 0.07 0.00
C ASN A 166 -5.90 -0.92 -1.09
N ALA A 167 -7.01 -1.63 -0.79
CA ALA A 167 -7.62 -2.53 -1.73
C ALA A 167 -8.17 -1.76 -2.94
N LEU A 168 -7.94 -2.31 -4.13
CA LEU A 168 -8.33 -1.68 -5.38
C LEU A 168 -9.78 -2.03 -5.75
N ASP A 169 -10.49 -1.03 -6.23
CA ASP A 169 -11.82 -1.11 -6.84
C ASP A 169 -11.92 -0.18 -8.04
N SER A 170 -13.10 -0.05 -8.65
CA SER A 170 -13.28 0.84 -9.81
C SER A 170 -12.90 2.28 -9.48
N GLY A 171 -13.22 2.78 -8.28
CA GLY A 171 -12.87 4.14 -7.88
C GLY A 171 -11.36 4.38 -7.79
N SER A 172 -10.59 3.39 -7.33
CA SER A 172 -9.13 3.46 -7.32
C SER A 172 -8.55 3.53 -8.74
N LEU A 173 -9.14 2.74 -9.66
CA LEU A 173 -8.73 2.71 -11.06
C LEU A 173 -9.10 4.00 -11.79
N ASP A 174 -10.27 4.59 -11.49
CA ASP A 174 -10.69 5.88 -12.05
C ASP A 174 -9.70 6.99 -11.71
N ILE A 175 -9.27 7.08 -10.45
CA ILE A 175 -8.30 8.09 -10.00
C ILE A 175 -6.92 7.86 -10.64
N LEU A 176 -6.48 6.61 -10.72
CA LEU A 176 -5.19 6.28 -11.35
C LEU A 176 -5.19 6.60 -12.84
N SER A 177 -6.27 6.24 -13.54
CA SER A 177 -6.46 6.54 -14.97
C SER A 177 -6.52 8.05 -15.23
N ASP A 178 -7.26 8.79 -14.41
CA ASP A 178 -7.38 10.25 -14.49
C ASP A 178 -6.02 10.93 -14.26
N ALA A 179 -5.26 10.50 -13.26
CA ALA A 179 -3.94 11.05 -12.96
C ALA A 179 -2.97 10.88 -14.15
N VAL A 180 -2.96 9.71 -14.80
CA VAL A 180 -2.12 9.47 -15.99
C VAL A 180 -2.57 10.36 -17.15
N TYR A 181 -3.87 10.42 -17.42
CA TYR A 181 -4.42 11.24 -18.49
C TYR A 181 -4.15 12.74 -18.31
N GLU A 182 -4.45 13.27 -17.11
CA GLU A 182 -4.24 14.69 -16.83
C GLU A 182 -2.74 15.06 -16.76
N ALA A 183 -1.88 14.15 -16.28
CA ALA A 183 -0.45 14.37 -16.30
C ALA A 183 0.08 14.53 -17.75
N GLU A 184 -0.33 13.66 -18.67
CA GLU A 184 0.02 13.76 -20.09
C GLU A 184 -0.50 15.06 -20.71
N LYS A 185 -1.76 15.37 -20.51
CA LYS A 185 -2.44 16.55 -21.05
C LYS A 185 -1.81 17.86 -20.56
N ARG A 186 -1.34 17.91 -19.30
CA ARG A 186 -0.70 19.08 -18.69
C ARG A 186 0.82 19.14 -18.96
N GLY A 187 1.40 18.07 -19.51
CA GLY A 187 2.85 17.99 -19.74
C GLY A 187 3.65 17.91 -18.43
N LEU A 188 3.11 17.19 -17.43
CA LEU A 188 3.83 16.97 -16.18
C LEU A 188 5.06 16.09 -16.40
N ARG A 189 5.92 15.99 -15.40
CA ARG A 189 7.18 15.23 -15.47
C ARG A 189 6.95 13.70 -15.43
N GLY A 190 5.85 13.26 -14.84
CA GLY A 190 5.50 11.85 -14.70
C GLY A 190 4.47 11.60 -13.61
N VAL A 191 4.21 10.32 -13.36
CA VAL A 191 3.26 9.84 -12.36
C VAL A 191 3.98 8.98 -11.33
N VAL A 192 3.75 9.26 -10.04
CA VAL A 192 4.26 8.46 -8.92
C VAL A 192 3.08 7.86 -8.17
N VAL A 193 3.04 6.54 -8.05
CA VAL A 193 2.05 5.84 -7.21
C VAL A 193 2.70 5.54 -5.87
N HIS A 194 2.22 6.20 -4.81
CA HIS A 194 2.82 6.16 -3.48
C HIS A 194 1.78 6.21 -2.37
N ASN A 195 2.04 5.55 -1.26
CA ASN A 195 1.24 5.62 -0.04
C ASN A 195 2.14 5.73 1.19
N ASP A 196 1.82 6.64 2.11
CA ASP A 196 2.45 6.68 3.44
C ASP A 196 1.88 5.63 4.41
N SER A 197 0.88 4.87 3.98
CA SER A 197 0.26 3.83 4.79
C SER A 197 1.16 2.59 4.97
N GLN A 198 0.75 1.67 5.86
CA GLN A 198 1.51 0.45 6.16
C GLN A 198 1.77 -0.43 4.93
N HIS A 199 0.86 -0.44 3.96
CA HIS A 199 0.89 -1.27 2.76
C HIS A 199 0.68 -0.43 1.51
N PHE A 200 1.34 -0.82 0.42
CA PHE A 200 1.09 -0.22 -0.88
C PHE A 200 -0.32 -0.57 -1.39
N SER A 201 -0.62 -1.85 -1.51
CA SER A 201 -1.97 -2.36 -1.80
C SER A 201 -2.03 -3.87 -1.54
N CYS A 202 -3.09 -4.31 -0.86
CA CYS A 202 -3.37 -5.73 -0.64
C CYS A 202 -4.18 -6.37 -1.78
N GLY A 203 -4.21 -5.76 -2.96
CA GLY A 203 -4.88 -6.29 -4.14
C GLY A 203 -6.31 -5.82 -4.33
N VAL A 204 -7.04 -6.49 -5.22
CA VAL A 204 -8.44 -6.15 -5.53
C VAL A 204 -9.35 -6.43 -4.34
N SER A 205 -10.35 -5.58 -4.13
CA SER A 205 -11.39 -5.78 -3.13
C SER A 205 -12.18 -7.06 -3.41
N LEU A 206 -11.88 -8.13 -2.67
CA LEU A 206 -12.59 -9.40 -2.80
C LEU A 206 -14.08 -9.28 -2.45
N TRP A 207 -14.45 -8.27 -1.69
CA TRP A 207 -15.84 -7.98 -1.38
C TRP A 207 -16.63 -7.57 -2.63
N SER A 208 -16.07 -6.68 -3.45
CA SER A 208 -16.69 -6.24 -4.70
C SER A 208 -16.83 -7.39 -5.70
N VAL A 209 -15.82 -8.27 -5.78
CA VAL A 209 -15.87 -9.47 -6.61
C VAL A 209 -16.96 -10.43 -6.13
N ARG A 210 -17.00 -10.70 -4.81
CA ARG A 210 -18.01 -11.58 -4.19
C ARG A 210 -19.42 -11.06 -4.43
N GLU A 211 -19.66 -9.75 -4.29
CA GLU A 211 -20.98 -9.15 -4.55
C GLU A 211 -21.49 -9.49 -5.96
N CYS A 212 -20.61 -9.38 -6.98
CA CYS A 212 -20.98 -9.72 -8.35
C CYS A 212 -21.43 -11.19 -8.49
N PHE A 213 -20.76 -12.12 -7.79
CA PHE A 213 -21.17 -13.53 -7.78
C PHE A 213 -22.49 -13.77 -7.04
N GLU A 214 -22.72 -13.12 -5.90
CA GLU A 214 -23.94 -13.28 -5.10
C GLU A 214 -25.20 -12.81 -5.84
N ILE A 215 -25.09 -11.76 -6.65
CA ILE A 215 -26.19 -11.24 -7.46
C ILE A 215 -26.20 -11.75 -8.92
N ASN A 216 -25.25 -12.63 -9.28
CA ASN A 216 -25.05 -13.17 -10.63
C ASN A 216 -24.81 -12.08 -11.69
N ASP A 217 -24.21 -10.96 -11.34
CA ASP A 217 -23.86 -9.87 -12.25
C ASP A 217 -22.45 -10.07 -12.81
N TYR A 218 -22.32 -11.02 -13.72
CA TYR A 218 -21.04 -11.30 -14.39
C TYR A 218 -20.64 -10.21 -15.38
N GLN A 219 -21.60 -9.41 -15.88
CA GLN A 219 -21.28 -8.27 -16.74
C GLN A 219 -20.53 -7.19 -15.97
N LYS A 220 -21.00 -6.85 -14.76
CA LYS A 220 -20.30 -5.91 -13.87
C LYS A 220 -18.87 -6.36 -13.57
N LEU A 221 -18.68 -7.68 -13.37
CA LEU A 221 -17.33 -8.23 -13.15
C LEU A 221 -16.45 -8.11 -14.39
N ASP A 222 -16.98 -8.45 -15.58
CA ASP A 222 -16.25 -8.31 -16.85
C ASP A 222 -15.88 -6.86 -17.15
N ASP A 223 -16.79 -5.92 -16.92
CA ASP A 223 -16.54 -4.48 -17.07
C ASP A 223 -15.46 -3.99 -16.11
N PHE A 224 -15.46 -4.45 -14.85
CA PHE A 224 -14.41 -4.16 -13.88
C PHE A 224 -13.04 -4.70 -14.33
N LEU A 225 -12.98 -5.95 -14.81
CA LEU A 225 -11.74 -6.56 -15.28
C LEU A 225 -11.18 -5.84 -16.52
N LYS A 226 -12.05 -5.46 -17.46
CA LYS A 226 -11.66 -4.65 -18.62
C LYS A 226 -11.15 -3.27 -18.22
N HIS A 227 -11.82 -2.62 -17.27
CA HIS A 227 -11.37 -1.34 -16.75
C HIS A 227 -10.00 -1.46 -16.10
N PHE A 228 -9.79 -2.49 -15.28
CA PHE A 228 -8.49 -2.76 -14.65
C PHE A 228 -7.40 -2.96 -15.71
N GLN A 229 -7.61 -3.85 -16.67
CA GLN A 229 -6.64 -4.10 -17.74
C GLN A 229 -6.34 -2.84 -18.56
N ASN A 230 -7.35 -2.05 -18.90
CA ASN A 230 -7.18 -0.82 -19.67
C ASN A 230 -6.39 0.22 -18.89
N THR A 231 -6.64 0.38 -17.57
CA THR A 231 -5.86 1.29 -16.70
C THR A 231 -4.40 0.86 -16.63
N MET A 232 -4.13 -0.44 -16.49
CA MET A 232 -2.77 -0.97 -16.50
C MET A 232 -2.06 -0.74 -17.83
N LEU A 233 -2.75 -0.92 -18.94
CA LEU A 233 -2.22 -0.63 -20.29
C LEU A 233 -1.96 0.87 -20.47
N GLN A 234 -2.88 1.73 -20.01
CA GLN A 234 -2.71 3.18 -20.07
C GLN A 234 -1.45 3.64 -19.30
N MET A 235 -1.22 3.12 -18.10
CA MET A 235 0.01 3.40 -17.33
C MET A 235 1.27 3.01 -18.12
N ARG A 236 1.27 1.78 -18.64
CA ARG A 236 2.44 1.24 -19.36
C ARG A 236 2.69 2.00 -20.67
N ASP A 237 1.63 2.32 -21.40
CA ASP A 237 1.70 2.93 -22.74
C ASP A 237 1.74 4.48 -22.68
N SER A 238 1.65 5.06 -21.46
CA SER A 238 1.78 6.50 -21.24
C SER A 238 3.08 7.04 -21.85
N SER A 239 3.02 8.25 -22.39
CA SER A 239 4.21 8.96 -22.89
C SER A 239 5.12 9.45 -21.76
N LEU A 240 4.58 9.57 -20.54
CA LEU A 240 5.29 9.99 -19.35
C LEU A 240 5.76 8.79 -18.52
N PRO A 241 6.89 8.91 -17.79
CA PRO A 241 7.31 7.88 -16.86
C PRO A 241 6.30 7.68 -15.72
N VAL A 242 6.03 6.42 -15.42
CA VAL A 242 5.21 6.01 -14.27
C VAL A 242 6.08 5.21 -13.31
N VAL A 243 6.15 5.65 -12.06
CA VAL A 243 6.97 5.05 -11.01
C VAL A 243 6.08 4.57 -9.86
N SER A 244 6.28 3.36 -9.40
CA SER A 244 5.65 2.85 -8.17
C SER A 244 6.60 2.83 -7.00
N VAL A 245 6.06 3.14 -5.82
CA VAL A 245 6.82 3.24 -4.56
C VAL A 245 6.24 2.26 -3.53
N PRO A 246 6.41 0.94 -3.73
CA PRO A 246 5.81 -0.04 -2.84
C PRO A 246 6.48 -0.08 -1.47
N VAL A 247 5.62 -0.14 -0.41
CA VAL A 247 5.99 -0.34 0.99
C VAL A 247 5.09 -1.43 1.56
N GLY A 248 5.60 -2.25 2.50
CA GLY A 248 4.82 -3.34 3.07
C GLY A 248 4.25 -4.28 2.00
N MET A 249 2.98 -4.63 2.07
CA MET A 249 2.35 -5.52 1.10
C MET A 249 2.03 -4.81 -0.21
N SER A 250 2.47 -5.40 -1.32
CA SER A 250 2.13 -5.08 -2.70
C SER A 250 1.78 -6.39 -3.38
N ILE A 251 0.56 -6.88 -3.16
CA ILE A 251 0.17 -8.24 -3.53
C ILE A 251 -1.07 -8.26 -4.44
N GLY A 252 -1.22 -9.32 -5.21
CA GLY A 252 -2.33 -9.48 -6.13
C GLY A 252 -2.45 -8.29 -7.09
N GLY A 253 -3.65 -7.73 -7.25
CA GLY A 253 -3.88 -6.55 -8.08
C GLY A 253 -2.99 -5.35 -7.73
N GLY A 254 -2.59 -5.18 -6.47
CA GLY A 254 -1.61 -4.16 -6.07
C GLY A 254 -0.22 -4.41 -6.67
N PHE A 255 0.17 -5.66 -6.77
CA PHE A 255 1.40 -6.02 -7.47
C PHE A 255 1.26 -5.91 -8.99
N GLU A 256 0.05 -6.13 -9.55
CA GLU A 256 -0.21 -5.86 -10.96
C GLU A 256 0.01 -4.38 -11.31
N VAL A 257 -0.38 -3.43 -10.44
CA VAL A 257 -0.02 -2.01 -10.61
C VAL A 257 1.50 -1.85 -10.66
N VAL A 258 2.24 -2.41 -9.70
CA VAL A 258 3.73 -2.33 -9.66
C VAL A 258 4.36 -2.92 -10.93
N LEU A 259 3.85 -4.04 -11.44
CA LEU A 259 4.36 -4.70 -12.63
C LEU A 259 4.24 -3.86 -13.91
N HIS A 260 3.26 -2.92 -13.97
CA HIS A 260 3.00 -2.08 -15.14
C HIS A 260 3.68 -0.71 -15.08
N THR A 261 4.49 -0.43 -14.07
CA THR A 261 5.26 0.82 -13.99
C THR A 261 6.63 0.70 -14.67
N ASP A 262 7.19 1.83 -15.09
CA ASP A 262 8.50 1.89 -15.76
C ASP A 262 9.64 1.62 -14.79
N GLN A 263 9.50 2.07 -13.55
CA GLN A 263 10.46 1.83 -12.47
C GLN A 263 9.76 1.54 -11.15
N VAL A 264 10.37 0.68 -10.36
CA VAL A 264 9.97 0.35 -8.98
C VAL A 264 11.03 0.87 -8.01
N ILE A 265 10.61 1.71 -7.07
CA ILE A 265 11.44 2.20 -5.97
C ILE A 265 10.84 1.64 -4.68
N ALA A 266 11.31 0.47 -4.27
CA ALA A 266 10.70 -0.31 -3.20
C ALA A 266 11.38 -0.10 -1.84
N ASN A 267 10.60 -0.24 -0.77
CA ASN A 267 11.18 -0.41 0.56
C ASN A 267 11.75 -1.82 0.70
N THR A 268 12.86 -1.96 1.43
CA THR A 268 13.51 -3.27 1.68
C THR A 268 12.61 -4.29 2.38
N ASN A 269 11.55 -3.83 3.08
CA ASN A 269 10.57 -4.67 3.75
C ASN A 269 9.31 -4.93 2.89
N SER A 270 9.34 -4.58 1.60
CA SER A 270 8.21 -4.84 0.71
C SER A 270 8.01 -6.33 0.45
N VAL A 271 6.76 -6.75 0.53
CA VAL A 271 6.32 -8.11 0.17
C VAL A 271 5.57 -8.02 -1.14
N MET A 272 6.06 -8.72 -2.16
CA MET A 272 5.55 -8.62 -3.53
C MET A 272 5.16 -9.98 -4.07
N GLY A 273 4.06 -10.06 -4.83
CA GLY A 273 3.67 -11.25 -5.57
C GLY A 273 2.22 -11.30 -6.00
N LEU A 274 1.96 -12.23 -6.92
CA LEU A 274 0.62 -12.55 -7.39
C LEU A 274 0.08 -13.71 -6.54
N VAL A 275 -0.89 -13.43 -5.69
CA VAL A 275 -1.40 -14.38 -4.68
C VAL A 275 -2.82 -14.87 -4.97
N GLU A 276 -3.37 -14.53 -6.12
CA GLU A 276 -4.75 -14.84 -6.50
C GLU A 276 -5.03 -16.35 -6.45
N SER A 277 -4.07 -17.19 -6.83
CA SER A 277 -4.20 -18.65 -6.75
C SER A 277 -4.45 -19.15 -5.32
N SER A 278 -3.92 -18.45 -4.30
CA SER A 278 -4.13 -18.79 -2.89
C SER A 278 -5.58 -18.58 -2.43
N VAL A 279 -6.37 -17.85 -3.19
CA VAL A 279 -7.82 -17.62 -2.95
C VAL A 279 -8.69 -18.21 -4.08
N GLY A 280 -8.10 -19.06 -4.92
CA GLY A 280 -8.81 -19.79 -5.98
C GLY A 280 -9.12 -18.97 -7.23
N LEU A 281 -8.38 -17.88 -7.46
CA LEU A 281 -8.51 -16.99 -8.62
C LEU A 281 -7.23 -16.98 -9.45
N ILE A 282 -7.24 -16.23 -10.56
CA ILE A 282 -6.05 -15.93 -11.36
C ILE A 282 -5.84 -14.41 -11.44
N PRO A 283 -4.60 -13.92 -11.60
CA PRO A 283 -4.32 -12.52 -11.84
C PRO A 283 -5.01 -12.05 -13.13
N ALA A 284 -5.82 -11.01 -13.04
CA ALA A 284 -6.67 -10.58 -14.15
C ALA A 284 -6.40 -9.15 -14.66
N GLY A 285 -5.59 -8.35 -13.95
CA GLY A 285 -5.17 -7.00 -14.37
C GLY A 285 -4.00 -6.99 -15.36
N GLY A 286 -3.50 -8.17 -15.77
CA GLY A 286 -2.36 -8.30 -16.69
C GLY A 286 -1.09 -8.88 -16.07
N GLY A 287 -1.12 -9.22 -14.77
CA GLY A 287 0.03 -9.75 -14.04
C GLY A 287 0.63 -11.01 -14.63
N CYS A 288 -0.19 -11.94 -15.13
CA CYS A 288 0.28 -13.15 -15.80
C CYS A 288 1.18 -12.82 -16.99
N LYS A 289 0.75 -11.89 -17.83
CA LYS A 289 1.50 -11.41 -19.00
C LYS A 289 2.81 -10.74 -18.55
N GLU A 290 2.77 -9.85 -17.58
CA GLU A 290 3.96 -9.11 -17.13
C GLU A 290 5.02 -10.02 -16.50
N VAL A 291 4.63 -11.01 -15.69
CA VAL A 291 5.55 -11.98 -15.11
C VAL A 291 6.18 -12.86 -16.21
N LEU A 292 5.41 -13.24 -17.23
CA LEU A 292 5.93 -13.99 -18.37
C LEU A 292 6.97 -13.17 -19.17
N TYR A 293 6.68 -11.88 -19.44
CA TYR A 293 7.64 -10.97 -20.09
C TYR A 293 8.93 -10.86 -19.29
N ARG A 294 8.86 -10.59 -17.98
CA ARG A 294 10.04 -10.45 -17.11
C ARG A 294 10.89 -11.70 -17.06
N TRP A 295 10.26 -12.89 -17.01
CA TRP A 295 11.01 -14.15 -17.10
C TRP A 295 11.66 -14.36 -18.47
N ASN A 296 10.98 -13.99 -19.55
CA ASN A 296 11.54 -14.11 -20.90
C ASN A 296 12.71 -13.13 -21.10
N GLU A 297 12.59 -11.90 -20.63
CA GLU A 297 13.69 -10.92 -20.62
C GLU A 297 14.91 -11.43 -19.82
N LYS A 298 14.67 -12.06 -18.67
CA LYS A 298 15.73 -12.58 -17.80
C LYS A 298 16.45 -13.80 -18.36
N LEU A 299 15.73 -14.71 -19.03
CA LEU A 299 16.27 -16.02 -19.42
C LEU A 299 16.58 -16.13 -20.91
N GLY A 300 15.90 -15.39 -21.78
CA GLY A 300 15.98 -15.55 -23.24
C GLY A 300 15.45 -16.90 -23.75
N ASP A 301 14.76 -17.68 -22.89
CA ASP A 301 14.20 -19.00 -23.20
C ASP A 301 12.71 -18.99 -22.84
N SER A 302 11.87 -18.92 -23.87
CA SER A 302 10.41 -18.83 -23.71
C SER A 302 9.79 -20.01 -23.00
N ARG A 303 10.36 -21.22 -23.14
CA ARG A 303 9.85 -22.44 -22.50
C ARG A 303 10.10 -22.40 -20.98
N GLN A 304 11.33 -22.05 -20.59
CA GLN A 304 11.70 -21.93 -19.19
C GLN A 304 11.00 -20.72 -18.55
N ALA A 305 10.85 -19.63 -19.30
CA ALA A 305 10.10 -18.44 -18.84
C ALA A 305 8.64 -18.77 -18.54
N ALA A 306 7.96 -19.48 -19.46
CA ALA A 306 6.57 -19.91 -19.25
C ALA A 306 6.43 -20.84 -18.04
N TRP A 307 7.39 -21.79 -17.85
CA TRP A 307 7.37 -22.67 -16.70
C TRP A 307 7.56 -21.92 -15.38
N ASN A 308 8.50 -20.98 -15.33
CA ASN A 308 8.74 -20.18 -14.14
C ASN A 308 7.56 -19.25 -13.81
N ALA A 309 6.96 -18.63 -14.83
CA ALA A 309 5.75 -17.81 -14.65
C ALA A 309 4.59 -18.66 -14.10
N PHE A 310 4.35 -19.84 -14.70
CA PHE A 310 3.36 -20.80 -14.23
C PHE A 310 3.57 -21.17 -12.75
N MET A 311 4.81 -21.50 -12.36
CA MET A 311 5.14 -21.87 -10.99
C MET A 311 5.06 -20.70 -10.00
N ASN A 312 5.38 -19.47 -10.43
CA ASN A 312 5.28 -18.30 -9.58
C ASN A 312 3.80 -17.96 -9.28
N ILE A 313 2.98 -17.93 -10.32
CA ILE A 313 1.58 -17.55 -10.24
C ILE A 313 0.74 -18.68 -9.62
N GLY A 314 0.91 -19.92 -10.13
CA GLY A 314 0.12 -21.07 -9.69
C GLY A 314 0.35 -21.45 -8.23
N LEU A 315 1.54 -21.16 -7.68
CA LEU A 315 1.85 -21.39 -6.27
C LEU A 315 1.73 -20.13 -5.40
N GLY A 316 1.26 -19.01 -5.93
CA GLY A 316 1.12 -17.76 -5.19
C GLY A 316 2.42 -17.32 -4.52
N LYS A 317 3.57 -17.43 -5.23
CA LYS A 317 4.86 -17.12 -4.61
C LYS A 317 4.98 -15.63 -4.24
N LEU A 318 5.51 -15.42 -3.04
CA LEU A 318 5.84 -14.10 -2.51
C LEU A 318 7.35 -13.90 -2.45
N ALA A 319 7.78 -12.70 -2.76
CA ALA A 319 9.11 -12.20 -2.42
C ALA A 319 9.01 -11.38 -1.13
N ASN A 320 9.76 -11.77 -0.10
CA ASN A 320 9.79 -11.10 1.20
C ASN A 320 11.09 -10.28 1.37
N SER A 321 11.86 -10.15 0.32
CA SER A 321 13.11 -9.39 0.30
C SER A 321 13.49 -9.00 -1.13
N PRO A 322 14.38 -7.98 -1.29
CA PRO A 322 14.93 -7.59 -2.59
C PRO A 322 15.54 -8.77 -3.36
N LEU A 323 16.29 -9.62 -2.67
CA LEU A 323 16.96 -10.77 -3.27
C LEU A 323 15.96 -11.82 -3.78
N GLU A 324 14.85 -12.03 -3.05
CA GLU A 324 13.79 -12.93 -3.52
C GLU A 324 13.03 -12.32 -4.69
N ALA A 325 12.76 -11.02 -4.68
CA ALA A 325 12.11 -10.33 -5.79
C ALA A 325 12.93 -10.44 -7.08
N GLU A 326 14.23 -10.26 -6.99
CA GLU A 326 15.14 -10.47 -8.13
C GLU A 326 15.12 -11.93 -8.60
N LYS A 327 15.21 -12.92 -7.70
CA LYS A 327 15.17 -14.35 -8.06
C LYS A 327 13.89 -14.74 -8.75
N LEU A 328 12.75 -14.17 -8.34
CA LEU A 328 11.43 -14.44 -8.91
C LEU A 328 11.12 -13.61 -10.16
N ALA A 329 12.07 -12.81 -10.65
CA ALA A 329 11.89 -11.87 -11.76
C ALA A 329 10.74 -10.87 -11.50
N PHE A 330 10.51 -10.48 -10.25
CA PHE A 330 9.52 -9.47 -9.86
C PHE A 330 10.06 -8.05 -9.97
N THR A 331 11.37 -7.90 -10.06
CA THR A 331 12.07 -6.63 -10.26
C THR A 331 13.00 -6.70 -11.46
N ARG A 332 13.30 -5.53 -12.01
CA ARG A 332 14.26 -5.31 -13.12
C ARG A 332 15.57 -4.77 -12.57
N PRO A 333 16.66 -4.83 -13.33
CA PRO A 333 17.95 -4.21 -12.94
C PRO A 333 17.87 -2.69 -12.70
N THR A 334 16.88 -2.03 -13.28
CA THR A 334 16.63 -0.58 -13.13
C THR A 334 15.85 -0.23 -11.87
N ASP A 335 15.24 -1.22 -11.20
CA ASP A 335 14.50 -1.04 -9.96
C ASP A 335 15.45 -0.89 -8.77
N SER A 336 15.03 -0.16 -7.74
CA SER A 336 15.86 0.10 -6.56
C SER A 336 15.13 -0.19 -5.25
N PHE A 337 15.94 -0.42 -4.19
CA PHE A 337 15.44 -0.70 -2.85
C PHE A 337 16.05 0.26 -1.84
N HIS A 338 15.21 0.81 -0.98
CA HIS A 338 15.62 1.77 0.04
C HIS A 338 15.13 1.36 1.41
N VAL A 339 15.95 1.59 2.43
CA VAL A 339 15.64 1.24 3.82
C VAL A 339 14.69 2.26 4.44
N ASN A 340 14.98 3.56 4.26
CA ASN A 340 14.19 4.62 4.83
C ASN A 340 12.98 4.95 3.93
N ARG A 341 11.79 4.59 4.40
CA ARG A 341 10.54 4.83 3.67
C ARG A 341 10.21 6.32 3.47
N ASP A 342 10.66 7.19 4.37
CA ASP A 342 10.38 8.63 4.33
C ASP A 342 11.16 9.36 3.23
N HIS A 343 12.20 8.72 2.68
CA HIS A 343 12.97 9.26 1.54
C HIS A 343 12.39 8.85 0.18
N MET A 344 11.56 7.82 0.15
CA MET A 344 11.19 7.14 -1.10
C MET A 344 10.37 8.02 -2.05
N LEU A 345 9.42 8.80 -1.54
CA LEU A 345 8.65 9.75 -2.37
C LEU A 345 9.58 10.80 -3.00
N GLY A 346 10.52 11.35 -2.22
CA GLY A 346 11.51 12.30 -2.70
C GLY A 346 12.42 11.70 -3.79
N ILE A 347 12.89 10.47 -3.59
CA ILE A 347 13.68 9.72 -4.56
C ILE A 347 12.86 9.50 -5.85
N ALA A 348 11.63 9.04 -5.74
CA ALA A 348 10.76 8.79 -6.89
C ALA A 348 10.50 10.06 -7.73
N LEU A 349 10.18 11.16 -7.07
CA LEU A 349 9.99 12.45 -7.75
C LEU A 349 11.26 12.96 -8.43
N SER A 350 12.41 12.73 -7.81
CA SER A 350 13.70 13.14 -8.36
C SER A 350 14.12 12.26 -9.56
N SER A 351 13.82 10.96 -9.50
CA SER A 351 14.18 10.01 -10.55
C SER A 351 13.38 10.17 -11.84
N LEU A 352 12.20 10.80 -11.81
CA LEU A 352 11.31 10.89 -12.99
C LEU A 352 12.01 11.41 -14.26
N SER A 353 12.98 12.31 -14.12
CA SER A 353 13.74 12.82 -15.27
C SER A 353 14.77 11.84 -15.85
N GLU A 354 15.10 10.79 -15.10
CA GLU A 354 16.11 9.79 -15.45
C GLU A 354 15.47 8.44 -15.82
N VAL A 355 14.19 8.26 -15.49
CA VAL A 355 13.46 7.02 -15.78
C VAL A 355 13.36 6.81 -17.28
N THR A 356 13.92 5.72 -17.75
CA THR A 356 13.74 5.28 -19.12
C THR A 356 12.40 4.58 -19.27
N LYS A 357 11.54 5.09 -20.14
CA LYS A 357 10.30 4.42 -20.50
C LYS A 357 10.57 3.01 -20.99
N ILE A 358 9.80 2.07 -20.52
CA ILE A 358 9.83 0.71 -21.06
C ILE A 358 9.32 0.79 -22.50
N PRO A 359 10.12 0.38 -23.48
CA PRO A 359 9.72 0.45 -24.88
C PRO A 359 8.48 -0.43 -25.11
N GLN A 360 7.72 -0.09 -26.14
CA GLN A 360 6.66 -0.97 -26.61
C GLN A 360 7.25 -2.35 -26.93
N ARG A 361 6.70 -3.37 -26.31
CA ARG A 361 7.25 -4.73 -26.40
C ARG A 361 6.68 -5.43 -27.64
N GLU A 362 7.55 -6.15 -28.32
CA GLU A 362 7.12 -7.13 -29.31
C GLU A 362 6.27 -8.23 -28.65
N PRO A 363 5.23 -8.73 -29.35
CA PRO A 363 4.44 -9.85 -28.85
C PRO A 363 5.31 -11.06 -28.55
N LEU A 364 5.15 -11.65 -27.37
CA LEU A 364 5.84 -12.89 -27.02
C LEU A 364 5.39 -14.04 -27.92
N ARG A 365 6.35 -14.82 -28.40
CA ARG A 365 6.05 -16.10 -29.02
C ARG A 365 5.72 -17.10 -27.91
N LEU A 366 4.45 -17.44 -27.78
CA LEU A 366 3.99 -18.42 -26.80
C LEU A 366 4.45 -19.84 -27.21
N THR A 367 4.61 -20.70 -26.22
CA THR A 367 5.21 -22.05 -26.37
C THR A 367 4.21 -23.09 -26.93
N GLY A 368 2.91 -22.80 -26.82
CA GLY A 368 1.84 -23.54 -27.46
C GLY A 368 1.47 -24.87 -26.78
N LYS A 369 0.65 -25.65 -27.48
CA LYS A 369 -0.07 -26.81 -26.94
C LYS A 369 0.80 -27.86 -26.26
N THR A 370 1.98 -28.14 -26.79
CA THR A 370 2.85 -29.19 -26.21
C THR A 370 3.27 -28.84 -24.79
N HIS A 371 3.66 -27.60 -24.56
CA HIS A 371 4.08 -27.12 -23.24
C HIS A 371 2.90 -26.97 -22.27
N PHE A 372 1.74 -26.58 -22.77
CA PHE A 372 0.48 -26.59 -22.01
C PHE A 372 0.16 -28.01 -21.49
N GLU A 373 0.24 -29.05 -22.33
CA GLU A 373 -0.03 -30.43 -21.91
C GLU A 373 1.00 -30.97 -20.88
N GLU A 374 2.25 -30.50 -20.94
CA GLU A 374 3.26 -30.83 -19.92
C GLU A 374 2.88 -30.23 -18.55
N MET A 375 2.45 -28.94 -18.51
CA MET A 375 1.98 -28.28 -17.27
C MET A 375 0.74 -28.95 -16.71
N LYS A 376 -0.22 -29.30 -17.59
CA LYS A 376 -1.43 -30.01 -17.21
C LYS A 376 -1.12 -31.40 -16.62
N LEU A 377 -0.17 -32.12 -17.20
CA LEU A 377 0.29 -33.41 -16.67
C LEU A 377 0.94 -33.26 -15.29
N TRP A 378 1.73 -32.18 -15.09
CA TRP A 378 2.32 -31.87 -13.80
C TRP A 378 1.23 -31.61 -12.74
N LEU A 379 0.20 -30.83 -13.08
CA LEU A 379 -0.95 -30.57 -12.19
C LEU A 379 -1.68 -31.88 -11.82
N SER A 380 -1.97 -32.75 -12.80
CA SER A 380 -2.65 -34.03 -12.56
C SER A 380 -1.85 -34.94 -11.62
N LYS A 381 -0.55 -35.03 -11.83
CA LYS A 381 0.34 -35.84 -10.96
C LYS A 381 0.39 -35.30 -9.52
N ASN A 382 0.32 -33.97 -9.33
CA ASN A 382 0.33 -33.39 -7.99
C ASN A 382 -1.04 -33.48 -7.31
N LEU A 383 -2.14 -33.45 -8.07
CA LEU A 383 -3.47 -33.75 -7.55
C LEU A 383 -3.56 -35.22 -7.08
N GLU A 384 -3.09 -36.20 -7.88
CA GLU A 384 -3.03 -37.63 -7.51
C GLU A 384 -2.24 -37.85 -6.22
N LYS A 385 -1.18 -37.09 -5.98
CA LYS A 385 -0.38 -37.12 -4.75
C LYS A 385 -1.04 -36.44 -3.56
N GLY A 386 -2.20 -35.77 -3.74
CA GLY A 386 -2.86 -35.01 -2.70
C GLY A 386 -2.14 -33.69 -2.33
N LEU A 387 -1.25 -33.19 -3.18
CA LEU A 387 -0.53 -31.93 -3.00
C LEU A 387 -1.33 -30.73 -3.51
N LEU A 388 -2.33 -30.96 -4.36
CA LEU A 388 -3.25 -29.97 -4.90
C LEU A 388 -4.69 -30.43 -4.66
N THR A 389 -5.59 -29.45 -4.54
CA THR A 389 -7.04 -29.68 -4.57
C THR A 389 -7.56 -29.71 -6.01
N PRO A 390 -8.77 -30.23 -6.30
CA PRO A 390 -9.37 -30.15 -7.62
C PRO A 390 -9.50 -28.71 -8.14
N HIS A 391 -9.73 -27.74 -7.24
CA HIS A 391 -9.81 -26.34 -7.63
C HIS A 391 -8.44 -25.75 -7.97
N ASP A 392 -7.38 -26.09 -7.24
CA ASP A 392 -6.01 -25.69 -7.57
C ASP A 392 -5.61 -26.19 -8.97
N GLN A 393 -6.04 -27.41 -9.35
CA GLN A 393 -5.84 -27.91 -10.70
C GLN A 393 -6.57 -27.06 -11.72
N THR A 394 -7.82 -26.65 -11.46
CA THR A 394 -8.60 -25.77 -12.36
C THR A 394 -7.89 -24.43 -12.56
N VAL A 395 -7.50 -23.77 -11.46
CA VAL A 395 -6.74 -22.51 -11.49
C VAL A 395 -5.43 -22.67 -12.25
N GLY A 396 -4.68 -23.72 -11.94
CA GLY A 396 -3.40 -24.00 -12.60
C GLY A 396 -3.53 -24.25 -14.11
N ILE A 397 -4.60 -24.90 -14.56
CA ILE A 397 -4.88 -25.11 -16.00
C ILE A 397 -5.10 -23.77 -16.71
N GLU A 398 -5.84 -22.84 -16.09
CA GLU A 398 -6.08 -21.52 -16.69
C GLU A 398 -4.79 -20.68 -16.70
N VAL A 399 -3.99 -20.71 -15.64
CA VAL A 399 -2.66 -20.07 -15.64
C VAL A 399 -1.78 -20.65 -16.75
N ALA A 400 -1.70 -22.00 -16.89
CA ALA A 400 -0.94 -22.65 -17.93
C ALA A 400 -1.40 -22.20 -19.34
N ARG A 401 -2.71 -22.07 -19.57
CA ARG A 401 -3.30 -21.60 -20.84
C ARG A 401 -2.85 -20.19 -21.21
N ILE A 402 -2.74 -19.29 -20.20
CA ILE A 402 -2.35 -17.89 -20.42
C ILE A 402 -0.85 -17.78 -20.75
N VAL A 403 0.00 -18.62 -20.14
CA VAL A 403 1.46 -18.48 -20.28
C VAL A 403 2.06 -19.34 -21.39
N THR A 404 1.27 -20.18 -22.05
CA THR A 404 1.71 -21.06 -23.15
C THR A 404 1.00 -20.77 -24.47
#